data_1f800b4a88d17389a7b0256691b4645c
#
_entry.id   1f800b4a88d17389a7b0256691b4645c
#
_cell.length_a   1.000
_cell.length_b   1.000
_cell.length_c   1.000
_cell.angle_alpha   90.00
_cell.angle_beta   90.00
_cell.angle_gamma   90.00
#
_symmetry.space_group_name_H-M   'P 1'
#
loop_
_entity.id
_entity.type
_entity.pdbx_description
1 polymer ?
#
loop_
_entity_poly.entity_id
_entity_poly.type
_entity_poly.pdbx_seq_one_letter_code
_entity_poly.pdbx_strand_id
1 'polypeptide(L)'
;MVPVLLAQGLTLNGGPLGATTLAYMASLSKQMTAACAAQLAQQGELDMESALSRWLPQLPAWADAVRLRHLVHHTAGMPADAKIEALMGRDADRTTEGVIQALARFPVLDREPGAAHAYSNAGYVCLAAAVERALGQPLPDFARSQLFAPLAMVNTRYWTGPDPAPPGAAPLVSSHPAPLSVGDGGVWSTATDLLRWGQALNAGELGISALIQTPGHLDDGTPIDYAWGIGVRSHAGYRVYRHGGGWLGLRALHARVPDLDLSMVLIAIADHTEHRVALLNSLLDEMTSRGLSNSMD
;
A
#
# COMPACT_ATOMS: atom_id res chain seq x y z
N MET A 1 21.10 -1.98 -13.29
CA MET A 1 21.29 -3.43 -12.94
C MET A 1 20.25 -4.26 -13.69
N VAL A 2 20.61 -5.45 -14.22
CA VAL A 2 19.63 -6.36 -14.86
C VAL A 2 18.87 -7.08 -13.74
N PRO A 3 17.53 -7.07 -13.73
CA PRO A 3 16.77 -7.74 -12.70
C PRO A 3 16.93 -9.25 -12.77
N VAL A 4 17.08 -9.90 -11.62
CA VAL A 4 17.00 -11.36 -11.50
C VAL A 4 15.56 -11.73 -11.18
N LEU A 5 14.96 -12.54 -12.04
CA LEU A 5 13.57 -12.99 -11.91
C LEU A 5 13.55 -14.51 -11.74
N LEU A 6 12.99 -14.97 -10.63
CA LEU A 6 12.77 -16.39 -10.35
C LEU A 6 11.27 -16.61 -10.19
N ALA A 7 10.72 -17.57 -10.92
CA ALA A 7 9.34 -17.98 -10.79
C ALA A 7 9.26 -19.50 -10.77
N GLN A 8 8.45 -20.04 -9.84
CA GLN A 8 8.26 -21.48 -9.70
C GLN A 8 6.83 -21.79 -9.29
N GLY A 9 6.25 -22.83 -9.86
CA GLY A 9 4.93 -23.32 -9.53
C GLY A 9 3.88 -23.02 -10.60
N LEU A 10 2.65 -23.35 -10.26
CA LEU A 10 1.49 -23.20 -11.13
C LEU A 10 0.44 -22.32 -10.44
N THR A 11 -0.33 -21.61 -11.25
CA THR A 11 -1.57 -20.96 -10.80
C THR A 11 -2.63 -22.02 -10.50
N LEU A 12 -3.71 -21.66 -9.81
CA LEU A 12 -4.80 -22.59 -9.50
C LEU A 12 -5.49 -23.21 -10.73
N ASN A 13 -5.41 -22.53 -11.87
CA ASN A 13 -5.92 -23.02 -13.15
C ASN A 13 -4.85 -23.75 -13.98
N GLY A 14 -3.71 -24.12 -13.38
CA GLY A 14 -2.65 -24.93 -13.98
C GLY A 14 -1.69 -24.20 -14.92
N GLY A 15 -1.84 -22.89 -15.10
CA GLY A 15 -0.88 -22.11 -15.87
C GLY A 15 0.43 -21.88 -15.09
N PRO A 16 1.59 -21.73 -15.76
CA PRO A 16 2.87 -21.48 -15.07
C PRO A 16 2.86 -20.11 -14.41
N LEU A 17 3.41 -20.03 -13.19
CA LEU A 17 3.73 -18.74 -12.57
C LEU A 17 4.91 -18.09 -13.27
N GLY A 18 4.84 -16.80 -13.48
CA GLY A 18 5.88 -16.02 -14.13
C GLY A 18 5.98 -14.59 -13.57
N ALA A 19 7.02 -13.88 -13.98
CA ALA A 19 7.26 -12.50 -13.58
C ALA A 19 6.12 -11.54 -13.99
N THR A 20 5.35 -11.92 -14.99
CA THR A 20 4.20 -11.17 -15.53
C THR A 20 2.84 -11.73 -15.07
N THR A 21 2.82 -12.71 -14.15
CA THR A 21 1.57 -13.20 -13.56
C THR A 21 0.90 -12.05 -12.81
N LEU A 22 -0.32 -11.71 -13.23
CA LEU A 22 -1.12 -10.66 -12.61
C LEU A 22 -1.74 -11.18 -11.31
N ALA A 23 -1.42 -10.57 -10.19
CA ALA A 23 -1.88 -10.98 -8.87
C ALA A 23 -2.41 -9.79 -8.06
N TYR A 24 -3.24 -10.07 -7.08
CA TYR A 24 -3.73 -9.07 -6.13
C TYR A 24 -2.59 -8.63 -5.19
N MET A 25 -2.43 -7.33 -4.99
CA MET A 25 -1.33 -6.80 -4.16
C MET A 25 -1.73 -6.52 -2.72
N ALA A 26 -3.01 -6.61 -2.39
CA ALA A 26 -3.54 -6.32 -1.05
C ALA A 26 -2.94 -5.00 -0.51
N SER A 27 -2.43 -5.00 0.71
CA SER A 27 -1.91 -3.79 1.38
C SER A 27 -0.67 -3.15 0.73
N LEU A 28 -0.01 -3.78 -0.26
CA LEU A 28 1.00 -3.07 -1.07
C LEU A 28 0.39 -1.88 -1.83
N SER A 29 -0.91 -1.91 -2.11
CA SER A 29 -1.67 -0.83 -2.73
C SER A 29 -1.54 0.50 -1.98
N LYS A 30 -1.30 0.46 -0.68
CA LYS A 30 -1.16 1.65 0.16
C LYS A 30 -0.01 2.56 -0.28
N GLN A 31 1.06 1.99 -0.84
CA GLN A 31 2.16 2.77 -1.41
C GLN A 31 1.69 3.64 -2.58
N MET A 32 0.86 3.06 -3.47
CA MET A 32 0.33 3.77 -4.64
C MET A 32 -0.69 4.83 -4.24
N THR A 33 -1.55 4.53 -3.25
CA THR A 33 -2.49 5.49 -2.68
C THR A 33 -1.76 6.67 -2.04
N ALA A 34 -0.75 6.38 -1.22
CA ALA A 34 0.07 7.41 -0.58
C ALA A 34 0.87 8.22 -1.61
N ALA A 35 1.34 7.61 -2.69
CA ALA A 35 2.03 8.31 -3.77
C ALA A 35 1.10 9.30 -4.50
N CYS A 36 -0.16 8.92 -4.75
CA CYS A 36 -1.15 9.86 -5.30
C CYS A 36 -1.37 11.05 -4.36
N ALA A 37 -1.54 10.79 -3.05
CA ALA A 37 -1.69 11.86 -2.06
C ALA A 37 -0.42 12.75 -1.98
N ALA A 38 0.77 12.15 -2.07
CA ALA A 38 2.04 12.87 -2.05
C ALA A 38 2.22 13.81 -3.26
N GLN A 39 1.83 13.37 -4.46
CA GLN A 39 1.86 14.24 -5.64
C GLN A 39 0.96 15.46 -5.46
N LEU A 40 -0.28 15.27 -4.98
CA LEU A 40 -1.20 16.37 -4.73
C LEU A 40 -0.72 17.29 -3.59
N ALA A 41 -0.13 16.72 -2.54
CA ALA A 41 0.44 17.51 -1.45
C ALA A 41 1.59 18.39 -1.93
N GLN A 42 2.49 17.90 -2.80
CA GLN A 42 3.57 18.69 -3.39
C GLN A 42 3.06 19.79 -4.35
N GLN A 43 1.95 19.53 -5.02
CA GLN A 43 1.30 20.49 -5.92
C GLN A 43 0.48 21.55 -5.14
N GLY A 44 0.31 21.38 -3.83
CA GLY A 44 -0.53 22.25 -2.99
C GLY A 44 -2.04 22.02 -3.15
N GLU A 45 -2.42 20.97 -3.86
CA GLU A 45 -3.83 20.62 -4.11
C GLU A 45 -4.45 19.81 -2.96
N LEU A 46 -3.63 19.16 -2.12
CA LEU A 46 -4.05 18.41 -0.95
C LEU A 46 -3.26 18.86 0.28
N ASP A 47 -3.92 19.58 1.18
CA ASP A 47 -3.33 19.95 2.47
C ASP A 47 -3.45 18.77 3.46
N MET A 48 -2.31 18.21 3.86
CA MET A 48 -2.24 17.07 4.78
C MET A 48 -2.64 17.42 6.21
N GLU A 49 -2.68 18.72 6.57
CA GLU A 49 -3.20 19.21 7.85
C GLU A 49 -4.70 19.50 7.80
N SER A 50 -5.34 19.38 6.63
CA SER A 50 -6.79 19.54 6.54
C SER A 50 -7.55 18.45 7.31
N ALA A 51 -8.68 18.83 7.92
CA ALA A 51 -9.56 17.90 8.61
C ALA A 51 -10.21 16.91 7.64
N LEU A 52 -10.37 15.66 8.07
CA LEU A 52 -11.05 14.63 7.28
C LEU A 52 -12.50 14.99 6.96
N SER A 53 -13.20 15.69 7.86
CA SER A 53 -14.57 16.16 7.65
C SER A 53 -14.73 17.10 6.45
N ARG A 54 -13.69 17.84 6.06
CA ARG A 54 -13.68 18.65 4.83
C ARG A 54 -13.92 17.78 3.59
N TRP A 55 -13.37 16.59 3.60
CA TRP A 55 -13.41 15.67 2.47
C TRP A 55 -14.53 14.65 2.57
N LEU A 56 -14.85 14.20 3.79
CA LEU A 56 -15.86 13.19 4.10
C LEU A 56 -16.89 13.74 5.12
N PRO A 57 -17.73 14.73 4.74
CA PRO A 57 -18.64 15.41 5.68
C PRO A 57 -19.76 14.50 6.19
N GLN A 58 -19.96 13.32 5.61
CA GLN A 58 -20.91 12.31 6.11
C GLN A 58 -20.39 11.53 7.33
N LEU A 59 -19.10 11.66 7.69
CA LEU A 59 -18.56 11.05 8.89
C LEU A 59 -18.94 11.85 10.15
N PRO A 60 -19.03 11.20 11.33
CA PRO A 60 -19.37 11.89 12.58
C PRO A 60 -18.32 12.94 12.98
N ALA A 61 -18.65 13.74 13.99
CA ALA A 61 -17.85 14.88 14.46
C ALA A 61 -16.36 14.56 14.78
N TRP A 62 -16.02 13.30 15.07
CA TRP A 62 -14.63 12.91 15.27
C TRP A 62 -13.76 13.18 14.02
N ALA A 63 -14.36 13.23 12.82
CA ALA A 63 -13.63 13.53 11.60
C ALA A 63 -13.05 14.95 11.55
N ASP A 64 -13.53 15.86 12.38
CA ASP A 64 -12.97 17.22 12.53
C ASP A 64 -11.58 17.20 13.19
N ALA A 65 -11.32 16.23 14.05
CA ALA A 65 -10.03 16.07 14.73
C ALA A 65 -9.01 15.27 13.91
N VAL A 66 -9.45 14.44 12.96
CA VAL A 66 -8.58 13.62 12.13
C VAL A 66 -7.98 14.46 11.02
N ARG A 67 -6.65 14.53 10.92
CA ARG A 67 -5.92 15.15 9.80
C ARG A 67 -5.58 14.10 8.75
N LEU A 68 -5.43 14.48 7.47
CA LEU A 68 -5.03 13.53 6.42
C LEU A 68 -3.67 12.87 6.71
N ARG A 69 -2.73 13.61 7.34
CA ARG A 69 -1.46 13.01 7.80
C ARG A 69 -1.66 11.85 8.77
N HIS A 70 -2.70 11.90 9.62
CA HIS A 70 -3.00 10.79 10.54
C HIS A 70 -3.41 9.53 9.78
N LEU A 71 -4.08 9.66 8.62
CA LEU A 71 -4.47 8.53 7.77
C LEU A 71 -3.23 7.88 7.13
N VAL A 72 -2.37 8.70 6.53
CA VAL A 72 -1.14 8.25 5.87
C VAL A 72 -0.24 7.46 6.82
N HIS A 73 -0.13 7.93 8.06
CA HIS A 73 0.78 7.38 9.06
C HIS A 73 0.12 6.41 10.05
N HIS A 74 -1.15 6.03 9.83
CA HIS A 74 -1.88 5.13 10.72
C HIS A 74 -1.97 5.63 12.18
N THR A 75 -2.13 6.93 12.35
CA THR A 75 -2.27 7.56 13.69
C THR A 75 -3.65 8.17 13.91
N ALA A 76 -4.62 7.87 13.04
CA ALA A 76 -5.96 8.45 13.09
C ALA A 76 -6.86 7.93 14.23
N GLY A 77 -6.45 6.88 14.93
CA GLY A 77 -7.25 6.30 16.02
C GLY A 77 -8.51 5.56 15.57
N MET A 78 -8.57 5.17 14.28
CA MET A 78 -9.74 4.52 13.68
C MET A 78 -10.22 3.30 14.48
N PRO A 79 -11.53 2.97 14.44
CA PRO A 79 -12.03 1.70 14.93
C PRO A 79 -11.28 0.53 14.32
N ALA A 80 -11.06 -0.54 15.09
CA ALA A 80 -10.40 -1.75 14.60
C ALA A 80 -11.12 -2.31 13.37
N ASP A 81 -10.37 -2.75 12.35
CA ASP A 81 -10.92 -3.25 11.07
C ASP A 81 -11.98 -4.34 11.28
N ALA A 82 -11.80 -5.25 12.25
CA ALA A 82 -12.79 -6.28 12.57
C ALA A 82 -14.16 -5.72 13.04
N LYS A 83 -14.17 -4.57 13.72
CA LYS A 83 -15.42 -3.90 14.12
C LYS A 83 -16.13 -3.29 12.91
N ILE A 84 -15.35 -2.74 11.97
CA ILE A 84 -15.87 -2.14 10.73
C ILE A 84 -16.44 -3.24 9.84
N GLU A 85 -15.68 -4.33 9.64
CA GLU A 85 -16.11 -5.50 8.86
C GLU A 85 -17.40 -6.12 9.40
N ALA A 86 -17.56 -6.20 10.72
CA ALA A 86 -18.78 -6.70 11.34
C ALA A 86 -20.02 -5.86 11.00
N LEU A 87 -19.87 -4.59 10.66
CA LEU A 87 -20.95 -3.70 10.24
C LEU A 87 -21.23 -3.72 8.73
N MET A 88 -20.28 -4.20 7.92
CA MET A 88 -20.41 -4.22 6.46
C MET A 88 -21.24 -5.41 5.93
N GLY A 89 -21.48 -6.41 6.74
CA GLY A 89 -22.29 -7.57 6.35
C GLY A 89 -21.53 -8.57 5.47
N ARG A 90 -21.92 -8.70 4.18
CA ARG A 90 -21.35 -9.68 3.27
C ARG A 90 -20.16 -9.13 2.48
N ASP A 91 -19.38 -10.00 1.85
CA ASP A 91 -18.24 -9.65 1.00
C ASP A 91 -18.58 -8.64 -0.13
N ALA A 92 -19.84 -8.65 -0.60
CA ALA A 92 -20.33 -7.70 -1.62
C ALA A 92 -20.27 -6.24 -1.17
N ASP A 93 -20.26 -5.98 0.14
CA ASP A 93 -20.25 -4.62 0.73
C ASP A 93 -18.83 -4.09 0.94
N ARG A 94 -17.79 -4.87 0.64
CA ARG A 94 -16.38 -4.48 0.78
C ARG A 94 -15.92 -3.52 -0.32
N THR A 95 -16.67 -2.45 -0.50
CA THR A 95 -16.40 -1.34 -1.40
C THR A 95 -15.92 -0.12 -0.59
N THR A 96 -15.37 0.88 -1.26
CA THR A 96 -15.00 2.16 -0.63
C THR A 96 -16.19 2.78 0.08
N GLU A 97 -17.34 2.82 -0.57
CA GLU A 97 -18.58 3.38 0.00
C GLU A 97 -19.07 2.57 1.21
N GLY A 98 -19.04 1.24 1.14
CA GLY A 98 -19.42 0.36 2.25
C GLY A 98 -18.57 0.58 3.50
N VAL A 99 -17.26 0.76 3.34
CA VAL A 99 -16.35 1.10 4.45
C VAL A 99 -16.70 2.45 5.06
N ILE A 100 -16.92 3.48 4.24
CA ILE A 100 -17.27 4.83 4.71
C ILE A 100 -18.62 4.83 5.44
N GLN A 101 -19.63 4.12 4.91
CA GLN A 101 -20.93 3.97 5.56
C GLN A 101 -20.84 3.22 6.89
N ALA A 102 -19.99 2.19 6.96
CA ALA A 102 -19.73 1.50 8.23
C ALA A 102 -19.06 2.44 9.25
N LEU A 103 -18.05 3.23 8.83
CA LEU A 103 -17.39 4.23 9.68
C LEU A 103 -18.36 5.29 10.19
N ALA A 104 -19.31 5.73 9.38
CA ALA A 104 -20.32 6.72 9.79
C ALA A 104 -21.22 6.25 10.95
N ARG A 105 -21.23 4.95 11.27
CA ARG A 105 -21.99 4.37 12.38
C ARG A 105 -21.24 4.38 13.72
N PHE A 106 -19.94 4.70 13.73
CA PHE A 106 -19.15 4.82 14.95
C PHE A 106 -19.24 6.24 15.51
N PRO A 107 -19.83 6.45 16.69
CA PRO A 107 -19.97 7.78 17.27
C PRO A 107 -18.62 8.37 17.73
N VAL A 108 -17.63 7.52 18.01
CA VAL A 108 -16.30 7.88 18.51
C VAL A 108 -15.23 6.98 17.89
N LEU A 109 -13.99 7.45 17.90
CA LEU A 109 -12.81 6.68 17.53
C LEU A 109 -12.38 5.74 18.67
N ASP A 110 -11.55 4.73 18.37
CA ASP A 110 -10.97 3.84 19.39
C ASP A 110 -9.85 4.55 20.20
N ARG A 111 -9.22 5.59 19.63
CA ARG A 111 -8.17 6.42 20.25
C ARG A 111 -8.25 7.84 19.74
N GLU A 112 -7.68 8.78 20.51
CA GLU A 112 -7.46 10.14 20.04
C GLU A 112 -6.53 10.16 18.81
N PRO A 113 -6.86 10.94 17.76
CA PRO A 113 -5.98 11.13 16.63
C PRO A 113 -4.61 11.64 17.07
N GLY A 114 -3.55 11.12 16.46
CA GLY A 114 -2.17 11.48 16.79
C GLY A 114 -1.59 10.85 18.05
N ALA A 115 -2.39 10.16 18.86
CA ALA A 115 -1.93 9.63 20.15
C ALA A 115 -1.14 8.31 20.05
N ALA A 116 -1.36 7.50 19.01
CA ALA A 116 -0.70 6.22 18.84
C ALA A 116 -0.70 5.75 17.39
N HIS A 117 0.34 5.00 17.00
CA HIS A 117 0.34 4.26 15.74
C HIS A 117 -0.53 3.00 15.87
N ALA A 118 -1.55 2.92 15.02
CA ALA A 118 -2.44 1.75 14.92
C ALA A 118 -2.84 1.54 13.47
N TYR A 119 -2.30 0.50 12.85
CA TYR A 119 -2.57 0.16 11.45
C TYR A 119 -4.08 0.08 11.18
N SER A 120 -4.56 0.74 10.13
CA SER A 120 -5.97 0.79 9.75
C SER A 120 -6.15 0.75 8.24
N ASN A 121 -6.88 -0.23 7.74
CA ASN A 121 -7.31 -0.28 6.35
C ASN A 121 -8.31 0.85 6.06
N ALA A 122 -9.28 1.04 6.95
CA ALA A 122 -10.28 2.09 6.79
C ALA A 122 -9.66 3.50 6.69
N GLY A 123 -8.55 3.75 7.38
CA GLY A 123 -7.80 5.01 7.24
C GLY A 123 -7.33 5.26 5.81
N TYR A 124 -6.83 4.23 5.14
CA TYR A 124 -6.38 4.35 3.74
C TYR A 124 -7.54 4.40 2.73
N VAL A 125 -8.69 3.79 3.04
CA VAL A 125 -9.92 4.00 2.25
C VAL A 125 -10.37 5.45 2.34
N CYS A 126 -10.36 6.04 3.55
CA CYS A 126 -10.67 7.47 3.74
C CYS A 126 -9.67 8.37 3.01
N LEU A 127 -8.37 8.05 3.05
CA LEU A 127 -7.34 8.79 2.31
C LEU A 127 -7.61 8.77 0.80
N ALA A 128 -7.90 7.59 0.24
CA ALA A 128 -8.24 7.46 -1.17
C ALA A 128 -9.46 8.31 -1.55
N ALA A 129 -10.53 8.23 -0.74
CA ALA A 129 -11.73 9.03 -0.98
C ALA A 129 -11.48 10.55 -0.85
N ALA A 130 -10.59 10.98 0.04
CA ALA A 130 -10.18 12.38 0.14
C ALA A 130 -9.40 12.83 -1.10
N VAL A 131 -8.49 11.98 -1.61
CA VAL A 131 -7.75 12.23 -2.85
C VAL A 131 -8.71 12.34 -4.04
N GLU A 132 -9.67 11.43 -4.18
CA GLU A 132 -10.68 11.49 -5.26
C GLU A 132 -11.48 12.78 -5.24
N ARG A 133 -11.86 13.24 -4.04
CA ARG A 133 -12.59 14.50 -3.90
C ARG A 133 -11.75 15.74 -4.18
N ALA A 134 -10.48 15.72 -3.83
CA ALA A 134 -9.55 16.78 -4.20
C ALA A 134 -9.36 16.87 -5.72
N LEU A 135 -9.29 15.72 -6.38
CA LEU A 135 -9.10 15.60 -7.82
C LEU A 135 -10.36 15.85 -8.65
N GLY A 136 -11.55 15.58 -8.09
CA GLY A 136 -12.79 15.50 -8.84
C GLY A 136 -12.85 14.34 -9.85
N GLN A 137 -11.99 13.32 -9.69
CA GLN A 137 -11.92 12.13 -10.53
C GLN A 137 -11.56 10.88 -9.72
N PRO A 138 -11.86 9.66 -10.22
CA PRO A 138 -11.51 8.42 -9.56
C PRO A 138 -9.99 8.25 -9.36
N LEU A 139 -9.57 7.79 -8.17
CA LEU A 139 -8.18 7.46 -7.87
C LEU A 139 -7.56 6.46 -8.86
N PRO A 140 -8.27 5.40 -9.32
CA PRO A 140 -7.77 4.50 -10.35
C PRO A 140 -7.30 5.19 -11.63
N ASP A 141 -8.04 6.20 -12.10
CA ASP A 141 -7.71 6.95 -13.32
C ASP A 141 -6.49 7.86 -13.11
N PHE A 142 -6.43 8.54 -11.97
CA PHE A 142 -5.29 9.35 -11.59
C PHE A 142 -4.03 8.50 -11.45
N ALA A 143 -4.09 7.40 -10.70
CA ALA A 143 -2.95 6.49 -10.52
C ALA A 143 -2.47 5.92 -11.86
N ARG A 144 -3.39 5.56 -12.76
CA ARG A 144 -3.05 5.06 -14.10
C ARG A 144 -2.28 6.11 -14.89
N SER A 145 -2.75 7.36 -14.91
CA SER A 145 -2.15 8.43 -15.73
C SER A 145 -0.88 9.01 -15.12
N GLN A 146 -0.79 9.12 -13.79
CA GLN A 146 0.30 9.82 -13.10
C GLN A 146 1.38 8.90 -12.52
N LEU A 147 1.05 7.63 -12.26
CA LEU A 147 1.99 6.67 -11.70
C LEU A 147 2.31 5.53 -12.68
N PHE A 148 1.27 4.78 -13.10
CA PHE A 148 1.52 3.51 -13.79
C PHE A 148 1.97 3.68 -15.23
N ALA A 149 1.31 4.56 -16.00
CA ALA A 149 1.67 4.80 -17.40
C ALA A 149 3.06 5.44 -17.57
N PRO A 150 3.43 6.50 -16.82
CA PRO A 150 4.78 7.07 -16.91
C PRO A 150 5.89 6.08 -16.60
N LEU A 151 5.65 5.14 -15.67
CA LEU A 151 6.61 4.10 -15.27
C LEU A 151 6.52 2.83 -16.13
N ALA A 152 5.74 2.84 -17.21
CA ALA A 152 5.50 1.65 -18.05
C ALA A 152 5.03 0.40 -17.26
N MET A 153 4.27 0.59 -16.18
CA MET A 153 3.65 -0.45 -15.37
C MET A 153 2.34 -0.90 -16.02
N VAL A 154 2.44 -1.46 -17.21
CA VAL A 154 1.30 -1.72 -18.12
C VAL A 154 0.31 -2.76 -17.60
N ASN A 155 0.73 -3.61 -16.68
CA ASN A 155 -0.12 -4.63 -16.07
C ASN A 155 -0.65 -4.21 -14.69
N THR A 156 -0.30 -3.02 -14.22
CA THR A 156 -0.72 -2.53 -12.90
C THR A 156 -1.97 -1.68 -13.01
N ARG A 157 -2.95 -1.98 -12.16
CA ARG A 157 -4.21 -1.23 -12.09
C ARG A 157 -4.89 -1.36 -10.75
N TYR A 158 -5.64 -0.35 -10.35
CA TYR A 158 -6.72 -0.54 -9.39
C TYR A 158 -7.89 -1.26 -10.07
N TRP A 159 -8.56 -2.13 -9.33
CA TRP A 159 -9.72 -2.86 -9.82
C TRP A 159 -10.91 -2.69 -8.87
N THR A 160 -12.01 -2.19 -9.39
CA THR A 160 -13.23 -1.87 -8.63
C THR A 160 -14.45 -2.68 -9.11
N GLY A 161 -14.22 -3.72 -9.88
CA GLY A 161 -15.30 -4.56 -10.40
C GLY A 161 -15.61 -4.31 -11.88
N PRO A 162 -16.73 -4.84 -12.39
CA PRO A 162 -17.79 -5.56 -11.65
C PRO A 162 -17.42 -6.98 -11.18
N ASP A 163 -16.44 -7.62 -11.83
CA ASP A 163 -15.97 -8.94 -11.42
C ASP A 163 -15.04 -8.87 -10.22
N PRO A 164 -14.89 -9.95 -9.42
CA PRO A 164 -14.00 -9.99 -8.24
C PRO A 164 -12.52 -9.78 -8.57
N ALA A 165 -12.10 -10.02 -9.82
CA ALA A 165 -10.73 -9.86 -10.29
C ALA A 165 -10.70 -9.37 -11.74
N PRO A 166 -9.63 -8.65 -12.15
CA PRO A 166 -9.47 -8.23 -13.53
C PRO A 166 -9.22 -9.42 -14.45
N PRO A 167 -9.57 -9.31 -15.75
CA PRO A 167 -9.26 -10.33 -16.73
C PRO A 167 -7.77 -10.69 -16.75
N GLY A 168 -7.48 -12.00 -16.82
CA GLY A 168 -6.10 -12.52 -16.85
C GLY A 168 -5.39 -12.59 -15.49
N ALA A 169 -6.08 -12.24 -14.42
CA ALA A 169 -5.52 -12.36 -13.07
C ALA A 169 -5.38 -13.83 -12.65
N ALA A 170 -4.31 -14.13 -11.90
CA ALA A 170 -4.19 -15.40 -11.21
C ALA A 170 -5.32 -15.55 -10.17
N PRO A 171 -6.03 -16.68 -10.15
CA PRO A 171 -7.11 -16.89 -9.20
C PRO A 171 -6.56 -16.95 -7.77
N LEU A 172 -7.31 -16.37 -6.85
CA LEU A 172 -7.04 -16.48 -5.42
C LEU A 172 -7.48 -17.85 -4.89
N VAL A 173 -6.73 -18.40 -3.94
CA VAL A 173 -7.03 -19.72 -3.31
C VAL A 173 -8.34 -19.66 -2.51
N SER A 174 -8.78 -18.49 -2.14
CA SER A 174 -9.90 -18.26 -1.24
C SER A 174 -11.26 -18.31 -1.94
N SER A 175 -12.26 -18.82 -1.23
CA SER A 175 -13.68 -18.61 -1.55
C SER A 175 -14.12 -17.13 -1.33
N HIS A 176 -13.26 -16.31 -0.71
CA HIS A 176 -13.51 -14.91 -0.47
C HIS A 176 -12.84 -14.07 -1.55
N PRO A 177 -13.59 -13.32 -2.35
CA PRO A 177 -13.03 -12.43 -3.36
C PRO A 177 -12.18 -11.33 -2.72
N ALA A 178 -11.25 -10.76 -3.51
CA ALA A 178 -10.55 -9.55 -3.09
C ALA A 178 -11.56 -8.41 -2.85
N PRO A 179 -11.35 -7.58 -1.81
CA PRO A 179 -12.15 -6.39 -1.62
C PRO A 179 -12.11 -5.47 -2.83
N LEU A 180 -13.23 -4.83 -3.13
CA LEU A 180 -13.35 -3.81 -4.18
C LEU A 180 -13.11 -2.39 -3.63
N SER A 181 -12.75 -2.25 -2.36
CA SER A 181 -12.32 -0.99 -1.78
C SER A 181 -11.01 -0.53 -2.39
N VAL A 182 -10.90 0.80 -2.55
CA VAL A 182 -9.71 1.46 -3.07
C VAL A 182 -8.99 2.17 -1.92
N GLY A 183 -7.67 2.07 -1.92
CA GLY A 183 -6.81 2.78 -0.98
C GLY A 183 -6.05 1.86 -0.05
N ASP A 184 -6.75 1.04 0.70
CA ASP A 184 -6.17 0.00 1.57
C ASP A 184 -5.66 -1.20 0.78
N GLY A 185 -6.32 -1.46 -0.35
CA GLY A 185 -6.13 -2.52 -1.31
C GLY A 185 -6.49 -2.06 -2.72
N GLY A 186 -6.97 -3.01 -3.54
CA GLY A 186 -7.53 -2.76 -4.87
C GLY A 186 -6.51 -2.82 -6.02
N VAL A 187 -5.21 -2.77 -5.76
CA VAL A 187 -4.18 -2.88 -6.82
C VAL A 187 -3.94 -4.34 -7.20
N TRP A 188 -3.94 -4.59 -8.50
CA TRP A 188 -3.45 -5.80 -9.15
C TRP A 188 -2.21 -5.44 -9.94
N SER A 189 -1.15 -6.26 -9.82
CA SER A 189 0.13 -5.98 -10.44
C SER A 189 0.92 -7.26 -10.71
N THR A 190 2.11 -7.12 -11.26
CA THR A 190 3.06 -8.19 -11.56
C THR A 190 4.39 -7.93 -10.84
N ALA A 191 5.22 -8.96 -10.69
CA ALA A 191 6.56 -8.77 -10.13
C ALA A 191 7.40 -7.80 -10.98
N THR A 192 7.27 -7.87 -12.29
CA THR A 192 7.97 -6.96 -13.22
C THR A 192 7.57 -5.50 -12.98
N ASP A 193 6.29 -5.21 -12.86
CA ASP A 193 5.83 -3.83 -12.68
C ASP A 193 6.20 -3.29 -11.28
N LEU A 194 6.11 -4.14 -10.23
CA LEU A 194 6.55 -3.74 -8.89
C LEU A 194 8.06 -3.49 -8.80
N LEU A 195 8.88 -4.20 -9.57
CA LEU A 195 10.31 -3.87 -9.66
C LEU A 195 10.54 -2.52 -10.32
N ARG A 196 9.80 -2.17 -11.39
CA ARG A 196 9.81 -0.83 -12.00
C ARG A 196 9.41 0.25 -11.00
N TRP A 197 8.36 -0.01 -10.22
CA TRP A 197 7.94 0.87 -9.13
C TRP A 197 9.08 1.15 -8.15
N GLY A 198 9.73 0.09 -7.67
CA GLY A 198 10.85 0.20 -6.74
C GLY A 198 12.05 0.96 -7.32
N GLN A 199 12.42 0.66 -8.56
CA GLN A 199 13.51 1.34 -9.29
C GLN A 199 13.21 2.82 -9.50
N ALA A 200 12.01 3.16 -9.95
CA ALA A 200 11.58 4.53 -10.14
C ALA A 200 11.62 5.36 -8.85
N LEU A 201 11.22 4.76 -7.72
CA LEU A 201 11.31 5.40 -6.41
C LEU A 201 12.77 5.58 -5.96
N ASN A 202 13.67 4.63 -6.23
CA ASN A 202 15.09 4.78 -5.92
C ASN A 202 15.72 5.89 -6.79
N ALA A 203 15.33 5.96 -8.07
CA ALA A 203 15.81 6.98 -9.01
C ALA A 203 15.16 8.36 -8.82
N GLY A 204 14.10 8.47 -8.03
CA GLY A 204 13.38 9.73 -7.81
C GLY A 204 12.53 10.19 -9.01
N GLU A 205 12.20 9.31 -9.94
CA GLU A 205 11.53 9.64 -11.21
C GLU A 205 10.17 10.34 -11.04
N LEU A 206 9.44 10.07 -9.95
CA LEU A 206 8.14 10.70 -9.67
C LEU A 206 8.26 12.01 -8.87
N GLY A 207 9.47 12.41 -8.47
CA GLY A 207 9.70 13.60 -7.64
C GLY A 207 9.22 13.52 -6.18
N ILE A 208 8.56 12.44 -5.79
CA ILE A 208 7.94 12.26 -4.46
C ILE A 208 8.77 11.41 -3.49
N SER A 209 9.90 10.86 -3.93
CA SER A 209 10.65 9.85 -3.16
C SER A 209 11.09 10.33 -1.79
N ALA A 210 11.54 11.59 -1.67
CA ALA A 210 11.93 12.16 -0.39
C ALA A 210 10.73 12.21 0.59
N LEU A 211 9.57 12.67 0.10
CA LEU A 211 8.35 12.78 0.91
C LEU A 211 7.85 11.43 1.37
N ILE A 212 7.68 10.47 0.43
CA ILE A 212 7.11 9.16 0.77
C ILE A 212 8.01 8.28 1.63
N GLN A 213 9.30 8.61 1.71
CA GLN A 213 10.28 7.93 2.57
C GLN A 213 10.41 8.56 3.95
N THR A 214 9.78 9.71 4.18
CA THR A 214 9.84 10.40 5.47
C THR A 214 8.92 9.72 6.48
N PRO A 215 9.45 9.16 7.58
CA PRO A 215 8.64 8.59 8.65
C PRO A 215 7.74 9.65 9.29
N GLY A 216 6.57 9.22 9.74
CA GLY A 216 5.67 10.06 10.52
C GLY A 216 6.08 10.17 11.98
N HIS A 217 5.32 10.94 12.71
CA HIS A 217 5.41 11.09 14.16
C HIS A 217 4.01 11.20 14.77
N LEU A 218 3.91 10.93 16.06
CA LEU A 218 2.74 11.24 16.86
C LEU A 218 2.63 12.76 17.09
N ASP A 219 1.51 13.22 17.61
CA ASP A 219 1.28 14.65 17.87
C ASP A 219 2.20 15.21 18.97
N ASP A 220 2.72 14.35 19.85
CA ASP A 220 3.73 14.70 20.86
C ASP A 220 5.17 14.71 20.32
N GLY A 221 5.35 14.45 19.02
CA GLY A 221 6.66 14.38 18.35
C GLY A 221 7.34 13.02 18.39
N THR A 222 6.76 12.01 19.06
CA THR A 222 7.32 10.64 19.08
C THR A 222 7.40 10.08 17.67
N PRO A 223 8.60 9.65 17.19
CA PRO A 223 8.76 9.10 15.85
C PRO A 223 8.10 7.73 15.73
N ILE A 224 7.62 7.42 14.53
CA ILE A 224 7.07 6.10 14.19
C ILE A 224 7.82 5.49 13.01
N ASP A 225 7.91 4.17 12.97
CA ASP A 225 8.61 3.41 11.93
C ASP A 225 7.71 3.15 10.70
N TYR A 226 6.90 4.14 10.34
CA TYR A 226 6.02 4.08 9.18
C TYR A 226 5.99 5.42 8.47
N ALA A 227 6.27 5.37 7.17
CA ALA A 227 6.22 6.53 6.27
C ALA A 227 4.90 6.51 5.46
N TRP A 228 4.92 6.91 4.22
CA TRP A 228 3.75 7.00 3.35
C TRP A 228 3.44 5.64 2.68
N GLY A 229 2.64 4.82 3.34
CA GLY A 229 2.28 3.49 2.84
C GLY A 229 3.41 2.47 2.91
N ILE A 230 4.44 2.73 3.70
CA ILE A 230 5.63 1.87 3.77
C ILE A 230 6.25 1.90 5.17
N GLY A 231 6.60 0.73 5.68
CA GLY A 231 7.37 0.61 6.92
C GLY A 231 8.85 0.93 6.70
N VAL A 232 9.46 1.59 7.67
CA VAL A 232 10.88 1.94 7.68
C VAL A 232 11.59 1.07 8.70
N ARG A 233 12.68 0.42 8.30
CA ARG A 233 13.48 -0.47 9.16
C ARG A 233 14.96 -0.21 8.95
N SER A 234 15.77 -0.68 9.89
CA SER A 234 17.22 -0.76 9.72
C SER A 234 17.64 -2.22 9.56
N HIS A 235 18.57 -2.50 8.64
CA HIS A 235 19.17 -3.81 8.44
C HIS A 235 20.64 -3.64 8.06
N ALA A 236 21.54 -4.22 8.83
CA ALA A 236 23.00 -4.10 8.61
C ALA A 236 23.50 -2.65 8.39
N GLY A 237 22.89 -1.68 9.09
CA GLY A 237 23.23 -0.25 8.95
C GLY A 237 22.54 0.48 7.81
N TYR A 238 21.89 -0.22 6.89
CA TYR A 238 21.13 0.35 5.78
C TYR A 238 19.68 0.61 6.17
N ARG A 239 19.09 1.64 5.59
CA ARG A 239 17.66 1.91 5.71
C ARG A 239 16.87 1.08 4.69
N VAL A 240 15.91 0.30 5.19
CA VAL A 240 15.06 -0.59 4.40
C VAL A 240 13.63 -0.08 4.43
N TYR A 241 13.09 0.22 3.27
CA TYR A 241 11.68 0.58 3.07
C TYR A 241 10.93 -0.65 2.59
N ARG A 242 9.95 -1.13 3.38
CA ARG A 242 9.24 -2.36 3.04
C ARG A 242 7.77 -2.31 3.41
N HIS A 243 6.94 -2.95 2.61
CA HIS A 243 5.55 -3.24 2.95
C HIS A 243 5.15 -4.63 2.47
N GLY A 244 4.29 -5.28 3.24
CA GLY A 244 3.70 -6.55 2.87
C GLY A 244 2.26 -6.38 2.39
N GLY A 245 1.79 -7.31 1.55
CA GLY A 245 0.40 -7.49 1.21
C GLY A 245 -0.05 -8.88 1.60
N GLY A 246 -1.24 -9.02 2.14
CA GLY A 246 -1.82 -10.31 2.50
C GLY A 246 -3.32 -10.35 2.26
N TRP A 247 -3.75 -11.39 1.56
CA TRP A 247 -5.13 -11.81 1.43
C TRP A 247 -5.17 -13.33 1.52
N LEU A 248 -6.33 -13.90 1.69
CA LEU A 248 -6.46 -15.36 1.77
C LEU A 248 -5.88 -16.01 0.51
N GLY A 249 -4.88 -16.88 0.68
CA GLY A 249 -4.18 -17.55 -0.41
C GLY A 249 -3.20 -16.71 -1.21
N LEU A 250 -2.87 -15.48 -0.73
CA LEU A 250 -1.88 -14.62 -1.39
C LEU A 250 -1.03 -13.87 -0.38
N ARG A 251 0.26 -13.77 -0.68
CA ARG A 251 1.20 -12.92 0.04
C ARG A 251 2.09 -12.19 -0.94
N ALA A 252 2.22 -10.90 -0.74
CA ALA A 252 3.15 -10.06 -1.48
C ALA A 252 4.07 -9.31 -0.52
N LEU A 253 5.26 -8.99 -0.98
CA LEU A 253 6.24 -8.18 -0.26
C LEU A 253 7.02 -7.34 -1.27
N HIS A 254 7.18 -6.07 -0.97
CA HIS A 254 8.07 -5.17 -1.68
C HIS A 254 9.04 -4.55 -0.67
N ALA A 255 10.33 -4.55 -0.97
CA ALA A 255 11.36 -3.94 -0.16
C ALA A 255 12.37 -3.20 -1.03
N ARG A 256 12.86 -2.05 -0.53
CA ARG A 256 13.88 -1.24 -1.18
C ARG A 256 14.98 -0.87 -0.20
N VAL A 257 16.21 -0.82 -0.71
CA VAL A 257 17.38 -0.27 -0.02
C VAL A 257 17.99 0.75 -0.97
N PRO A 258 17.58 2.02 -0.93
CA PRO A 258 18.01 3.05 -1.89
C PRO A 258 19.54 3.23 -1.91
N ASP A 259 20.20 3.15 -0.76
CA ASP A 259 21.66 3.27 -0.64
C ASP A 259 22.43 2.19 -1.43
N LEU A 260 21.78 1.09 -1.76
CA LEU A 260 22.33 -0.02 -2.58
C LEU A 260 21.69 -0.09 -3.98
N ASP A 261 20.84 0.86 -4.34
CA ASP A 261 19.97 0.81 -5.53
C ASP A 261 19.25 -0.54 -5.66
N LEU A 262 18.82 -1.10 -4.53
CA LEU A 262 18.19 -2.41 -4.45
C LEU A 262 16.68 -2.30 -4.35
N SER A 263 15.98 -3.09 -5.18
CA SER A 263 14.55 -3.33 -5.07
C SER A 263 14.26 -4.82 -5.15
N MET A 264 13.43 -5.33 -4.25
CA MET A 264 13.05 -6.73 -4.16
C MET A 264 11.54 -6.87 -4.11
N VAL A 265 11.03 -7.83 -4.85
CA VAL A 265 9.60 -8.18 -4.89
C VAL A 265 9.46 -9.67 -4.66
N LEU A 266 8.52 -10.05 -3.82
CA LEU A 266 8.12 -11.44 -3.63
C LEU A 266 6.60 -11.52 -3.71
N ILE A 267 6.09 -12.41 -4.56
CA ILE A 267 4.67 -12.72 -4.68
C ILE A 267 4.52 -14.25 -4.53
N ALA A 268 3.73 -14.67 -3.55
CA ALA A 268 3.40 -16.08 -3.33
C ALA A 268 1.88 -16.27 -3.37
N ILE A 269 1.43 -17.17 -4.24
CA ILE A 269 0.04 -17.62 -4.30
C ILE A 269 -0.06 -18.86 -3.41
N ALA A 270 -0.06 -18.65 -2.12
CA ALA A 270 -0.12 -19.67 -1.07
C ALA A 270 -0.45 -19.05 0.28
N ASP A 271 -0.94 -19.86 1.22
CA ASP A 271 -1.25 -19.41 2.59
C ASP A 271 -0.04 -19.41 3.54
N HIS A 272 1.07 -20.05 3.16
CA HIS A 272 2.26 -20.14 4.00
C HIS A 272 3.03 -18.82 4.02
N THR A 273 3.06 -18.16 5.19
CA THR A 273 3.66 -16.83 5.36
C THR A 273 4.99 -16.82 6.08
N GLU A 274 5.31 -17.93 6.78
CA GLU A 274 6.36 -17.96 7.80
C GLU A 274 7.77 -17.73 7.23
N HIS A 275 8.04 -18.18 6.01
CA HIS A 275 9.36 -18.08 5.41
C HIS A 275 9.60 -16.77 4.62
N ARG A 276 8.57 -15.97 4.39
CA ARG A 276 8.66 -14.76 3.55
C ARG A 276 9.62 -13.71 4.12
N VAL A 277 9.49 -13.42 5.40
CA VAL A 277 10.36 -12.43 6.08
C VAL A 277 11.77 -13.00 6.27
N ALA A 278 11.88 -14.29 6.55
CA ALA A 278 13.17 -14.96 6.64
C ALA A 278 13.92 -14.92 5.31
N LEU A 279 13.24 -15.23 4.20
CA LEU A 279 13.81 -15.13 2.86
C LEU A 279 14.26 -13.70 2.53
N LEU A 280 13.40 -12.70 2.84
CA LEU A 280 13.79 -11.30 2.67
C LEU A 280 15.06 -10.96 3.45
N ASN A 281 15.11 -11.32 4.73
CA ASN A 281 16.27 -11.02 5.56
C ASN A 281 17.53 -11.72 5.03
N SER A 282 17.44 -12.99 4.63
CA SER A 282 18.58 -13.71 4.03
C SER A 282 19.08 -13.06 2.74
N LEU A 283 18.16 -12.58 1.88
CA LEU A 283 18.54 -11.83 0.67
C LEU A 283 19.17 -10.48 1.01
N LEU A 284 18.65 -9.79 2.02
CA LEU A 284 19.23 -8.54 2.52
C LEU A 284 20.64 -8.78 3.09
N ASP A 285 20.85 -9.82 3.89
CA ASP A 285 22.16 -10.20 4.43
C ASP A 285 23.19 -10.43 3.32
N GLU A 286 22.82 -11.19 2.30
CA GLU A 286 23.66 -11.46 1.13
C GLU A 286 24.02 -10.16 0.37
N MET A 287 23.02 -9.32 0.10
CA MET A 287 23.22 -8.09 -0.68
C MET A 287 23.99 -7.03 0.08
N THR A 288 23.73 -6.88 1.39
CA THR A 288 24.45 -5.92 2.23
C THR A 288 25.91 -6.35 2.48
N SER A 289 26.16 -7.65 2.61
CA SER A 289 27.54 -8.16 2.73
C SER A 289 28.38 -7.89 1.45
N ARG A 290 27.78 -8.03 0.27
CA ARG A 290 28.42 -7.70 -1.01
C ARG A 290 28.61 -6.19 -1.20
N GLY A 291 27.66 -5.37 -0.75
CA GLY A 291 27.75 -3.91 -0.78
C GLY A 291 28.90 -3.39 0.08
N LEU A 292 29.10 -3.96 1.26
CA LEU A 292 30.21 -3.63 2.14
C LEU A 292 31.59 -4.00 1.55
N SER A 293 31.68 -5.12 0.79
CA SER A 293 32.93 -5.52 0.14
C SER A 293 33.33 -4.59 -1.02
N ASN A 294 32.35 -4.05 -1.74
CA ASN A 294 32.63 -3.13 -2.86
C ASN A 294 32.94 -1.68 -2.43
N SER A 295 32.68 -1.31 -1.17
CA SER A 295 32.98 0.02 -0.63
C SER A 295 34.35 0.08 0.07
N MET A 296 35.07 -1.04 0.18
CA MET A 296 36.40 -1.14 0.80
C MET A 296 37.54 -1.24 -0.22
N ASP A 297 37.22 -1.34 -1.51
CA ASP A 297 38.17 -1.26 -2.64
C ASP A 297 38.07 0.14 -3.30
#